data_306483aa19a4a86da9aa24c072666bc9
#
_entry.id   306483aa19a4a86da9aa24c072666bc9
#
_cell.length_a   1.000
_cell.length_b   1.000
_cell.length_c   1.000
_cell.angle_alpha   90.00
_cell.angle_beta   90.00
_cell.angle_gamma   90.00
#
_symmetry.space_group_name_H-M   'P 1'
#
loop_
_entity.id
_entity.type
_entity.pdbx_description
1 polymer ?
#
loop_
_entity_poly.entity_id
_entity_poly.type
_entity_poly.pdbx_seq_one_letter_code
_entity_poly.pdbx_strand_id
1 'polypeptide(L)'
;MATSVIIVGGGKVGTSLASLLLGEGHRIKVIEARREEIPRLQEHLPPEVVVLGSGTDPAVLEAAGIRRTDVVAAVTGQDETNLVVTSLARFEFYVPRTVARVNNPKNAWMFTPIMGVDVALDQTDLMSRFIAEEMSLSEVMTLFKLRQGQYLLVEEKVQPTAMAIGKAARDLGLPADCVLVSVIRKGQIFIPEAETMLEPGDEVLAVVHASQRDKLKVLLGPMKQT
;
A
#
# COMPACT_ATOMS: atom_id res chain seq x y z
N MET A 1 -5.72 6.78 18.82
CA MET A 1 -4.85 7.86 19.38
C MET A 1 -4.38 8.74 18.23
N ALA A 2 -4.31 10.06 18.43
CA ALA A 2 -3.83 10.98 17.41
C ALA A 2 -2.30 10.85 17.25
N THR A 3 -1.84 10.46 16.08
CA THR A 3 -0.43 10.33 15.71
C THR A 3 0.11 11.69 15.24
N SER A 4 1.35 12.01 15.56
CA SER A 4 2.04 13.20 15.05
C SER A 4 2.85 12.84 13.81
N VAL A 5 2.60 13.51 12.69
CA VAL A 5 3.25 13.22 11.41
C VAL A 5 3.84 14.47 10.79
N ILE A 6 5.10 14.41 10.37
CA ILE A 6 5.71 15.40 9.50
C ILE A 6 5.78 14.84 8.09
N ILE A 7 5.22 15.57 7.14
CA ILE A 7 5.27 15.27 5.71
C ILE A 7 6.24 16.24 5.06
N VAL A 8 7.27 15.75 4.41
CA VAL A 8 8.22 16.56 3.64
C VAL A 8 7.92 16.44 2.16
N GLY A 9 7.54 17.57 1.57
CA GLY A 9 7.10 17.71 0.19
C GLY A 9 5.61 18.02 0.09
N GLY A 10 5.27 19.28 -0.22
CA GLY A 10 3.90 19.77 -0.42
C GLY A 10 3.35 19.59 -1.84
N GLY A 11 3.89 18.66 -2.60
CA GLY A 11 3.34 18.28 -3.90
C GLY A 11 2.00 17.55 -3.79
N LYS A 12 1.47 17.06 -4.93
CA LYS A 12 0.15 16.37 -4.98
C LYS A 12 0.01 15.26 -3.93
N VAL A 13 1.03 14.39 -3.81
CA VAL A 13 1.01 13.28 -2.85
C VAL A 13 0.99 13.78 -1.41
N GLY A 14 1.89 14.72 -1.06
CA GLY A 14 1.98 15.23 0.31
C GLY A 14 0.75 16.03 0.73
N THR A 15 0.17 16.83 -0.16
CA THR A 15 -1.08 17.54 0.10
C THR A 15 -2.24 16.59 0.34
N SER A 16 -2.42 15.58 -0.53
CA SER A 16 -3.49 14.59 -0.38
C SER A 16 -3.33 13.77 0.91
N LEU A 17 -2.09 13.35 1.22
CA LEU A 17 -1.78 12.63 2.46
C LEU A 17 -2.10 13.48 3.70
N ALA A 18 -1.69 14.77 3.69
CA ALA A 18 -1.97 15.68 4.78
C ALA A 18 -3.47 15.88 5.00
N SER A 19 -4.23 16.10 3.93
CA SER A 19 -5.70 16.27 4.01
C SER A 19 -6.38 15.02 4.57
N LEU A 20 -5.96 13.82 4.12
CA LEU A 20 -6.48 12.54 4.60
C LEU A 20 -6.24 12.39 6.11
N LEU A 21 -5.00 12.55 6.55
CA LEU A 21 -4.61 12.35 7.94
C LEU A 21 -5.21 13.41 8.89
N LEU A 22 -5.37 14.65 8.41
CA LEU A 22 -6.11 15.69 9.17
C LEU A 22 -7.58 15.31 9.35
N GLY A 23 -8.22 14.76 8.29
CA GLY A 23 -9.59 14.26 8.37
C GLY A 23 -9.77 13.09 9.36
N GLU A 24 -8.71 12.32 9.59
CA GLU A 24 -8.65 11.24 10.58
C GLU A 24 -8.29 11.72 12.00
N GLY A 25 -8.07 13.02 12.20
CA GLY A 25 -7.77 13.63 13.49
C GLY A 25 -6.31 13.51 13.94
N HIS A 26 -5.38 13.28 13.00
CA HIS A 26 -3.94 13.28 13.27
C HIS A 26 -3.36 14.71 13.32
N ARG A 27 -2.21 14.86 13.98
CA ARG A 27 -1.47 16.15 14.05
C ARG A 27 -0.44 16.19 12.94
N ILE A 28 -0.58 17.12 11.99
CA ILE A 28 0.21 17.15 10.78
C ILE A 28 1.03 18.43 10.69
N LYS A 29 2.25 18.31 10.20
CA LYS A 29 3.03 19.42 9.62
C LYS A 29 3.48 19.03 8.23
N VAL A 30 3.39 19.96 7.29
CA VAL A 30 3.87 19.78 5.90
C VAL A 30 5.00 20.77 5.66
N ILE A 31 6.19 20.28 5.35
CA ILE A 31 7.35 21.09 5.01
C ILE A 31 7.45 21.19 3.50
N GLU A 32 7.43 22.40 2.96
CA GLU A 32 7.60 22.69 1.53
C GLU A 32 8.70 23.73 1.33
N ALA A 33 9.66 23.40 0.45
CA ALA A 33 10.82 24.28 0.21
C ALA A 33 10.52 25.41 -0.77
N ARG A 34 9.55 25.22 -1.67
CA ARG A 34 9.21 26.17 -2.72
C ARG A 34 8.18 27.17 -2.22
N ARG A 35 8.61 28.42 -2.09
CA ARG A 35 7.76 29.53 -1.59
C ARG A 35 6.52 29.74 -2.46
N GLU A 36 6.64 29.53 -3.76
CA GLU A 36 5.56 29.68 -4.73
C GLU A 36 4.43 28.65 -4.59
N GLU A 37 4.70 27.50 -3.95
CA GLU A 37 3.71 26.47 -3.72
C GLU A 37 2.89 26.70 -2.44
N ILE A 38 3.33 27.57 -1.53
CA ILE A 38 2.66 27.81 -0.26
C ILE A 38 1.21 28.27 -0.42
N PRO A 39 0.88 29.24 -1.30
CA PRO A 39 -0.51 29.66 -1.48
C PRO A 39 -1.42 28.48 -1.88
N ARG A 40 -0.97 27.65 -2.81
CA ARG A 40 -1.71 26.46 -3.26
C ARG A 40 -1.93 25.45 -2.12
N LEU A 41 -0.94 25.26 -1.26
CA LEU A 41 -1.07 24.38 -0.10
C LEU A 41 -2.12 24.90 0.88
N GLN A 42 -2.15 26.22 1.10
CA GLN A 42 -3.08 26.87 2.01
C GLN A 42 -4.53 26.93 1.50
N GLU A 43 -4.76 26.64 0.21
CA GLU A 43 -6.12 26.40 -0.32
C GLU A 43 -6.74 25.08 0.20
N HIS A 44 -5.89 24.11 0.57
CA HIS A 44 -6.31 22.77 0.96
C HIS A 44 -6.00 22.42 2.42
N LEU A 45 -5.05 23.13 3.03
CA LEU A 45 -4.54 22.84 4.37
C LEU A 45 -4.58 24.11 5.24
N PRO A 46 -4.87 23.98 6.53
CA PRO A 46 -4.76 25.11 7.46
C PRO A 46 -3.36 25.73 7.43
N PRO A 47 -3.23 27.06 7.46
CA PRO A 47 -1.93 27.73 7.38
C PRO A 47 -0.91 27.27 8.43
N GLU A 48 -1.37 26.97 9.65
CA GLU A 48 -0.54 26.50 10.76
C GLU A 48 0.06 25.11 10.53
N VAL A 49 -0.47 24.34 9.57
CA VAL A 49 0.06 23.02 9.18
C VAL A 49 1.26 23.15 8.25
N VAL A 50 1.34 24.26 7.50
CA VAL A 50 2.34 24.44 6.44
C VAL A 50 3.58 25.15 6.99
N VAL A 51 4.74 24.56 6.75
CA VAL A 51 6.05 25.10 7.13
C VAL A 51 6.86 25.34 5.85
N LEU A 52 7.26 26.58 5.62
CA LEU A 52 8.16 26.92 4.51
C LEU A 52 9.60 26.62 4.92
N GLY A 53 10.28 25.78 4.17
CA GLY A 53 11.70 25.46 4.39
C GLY A 53 12.11 24.13 3.76
N SER A 54 13.40 23.84 3.81
CA SER A 54 13.93 22.57 3.33
C SER A 54 13.82 21.50 4.41
N GLY A 55 13.26 20.33 4.07
CA GLY A 55 13.25 19.16 4.97
C GLY A 55 14.64 18.53 5.18
N THR A 56 15.65 18.99 4.44
CA THR A 56 17.06 18.58 4.66
C THR A 56 17.80 19.52 5.62
N ASP A 57 17.14 20.58 6.10
CA ASP A 57 17.67 21.47 7.11
C ASP A 57 17.18 21.03 8.51
N PRO A 58 18.10 20.62 9.41
CA PRO A 58 17.75 20.22 10.76
C PRO A 58 16.99 21.31 11.54
N ALA A 59 17.29 22.59 11.33
CA ALA A 59 16.61 23.69 12.01
C ALA A 59 15.13 23.79 11.60
N VAL A 60 14.83 23.56 10.32
CA VAL A 60 13.45 23.51 9.81
C VAL A 60 12.69 22.33 10.38
N LEU A 61 13.32 21.16 10.45
CA LEU A 61 12.74 19.95 11.06
C LEU A 61 12.45 20.17 12.55
N GLU A 62 13.35 20.83 13.28
CA GLU A 62 13.14 21.18 14.69
C GLU A 62 11.98 22.19 14.86
N ALA A 63 11.94 23.23 14.04
CA ALA A 63 10.85 24.21 14.05
C ALA A 63 9.49 23.53 13.73
N ALA A 64 9.48 22.50 12.89
CA ALA A 64 8.29 21.69 12.60
C ALA A 64 7.91 20.73 13.74
N GLY A 65 8.75 20.58 14.76
CA GLY A 65 8.47 19.76 15.95
C GLY A 65 8.89 18.31 15.84
N ILE A 66 9.92 17.97 15.04
CA ILE A 66 10.35 16.60 14.75
C ILE A 66 10.67 15.77 16.01
N ARG A 67 11.18 16.39 17.08
CA ARG A 67 11.50 15.69 18.34
C ARG A 67 10.30 15.08 19.07
N ARG A 68 9.07 15.42 18.66
CA ARG A 68 7.82 14.89 19.23
C ARG A 68 6.95 14.24 18.14
N THR A 69 7.58 13.88 17.03
CA THR A 69 6.91 13.31 15.86
C THR A 69 7.02 11.80 15.89
N ASP A 70 5.90 11.12 15.66
CA ASP A 70 5.84 9.66 15.61
C ASP A 70 6.26 9.12 14.25
N VAL A 71 5.95 9.85 13.17
CA VAL A 71 6.20 9.42 11.79
C VAL A 71 6.71 10.58 10.94
N VAL A 72 7.75 10.34 10.15
CA VAL A 72 8.18 11.25 9.07
C VAL A 72 7.95 10.57 7.73
N ALA A 73 7.22 11.26 6.85
CA ALA A 73 6.96 10.83 5.48
C ALA A 73 7.67 11.77 4.49
N ALA A 74 8.75 11.29 3.87
CA ALA A 74 9.48 12.01 2.83
C ALA A 74 8.91 11.65 1.45
N VAL A 75 8.14 12.58 0.87
CA VAL A 75 7.37 12.35 -0.37
C VAL A 75 7.66 13.42 -1.44
N THR A 76 8.88 13.97 -1.42
CA THR A 76 9.32 14.93 -2.44
C THR A 76 9.51 14.25 -3.80
N GLY A 77 9.71 15.05 -4.84
CA GLY A 77 10.04 14.55 -6.18
C GLY A 77 11.50 14.11 -6.38
N GLN A 78 12.34 14.15 -5.33
CA GLN A 78 13.77 13.88 -5.41
C GLN A 78 14.16 12.80 -4.42
N ASP A 79 14.73 11.69 -4.92
CA ASP A 79 15.12 10.54 -4.12
C ASP A 79 16.20 10.89 -3.09
N GLU A 80 17.15 11.72 -3.49
CA GLU A 80 18.25 12.20 -2.63
C GLU A 80 17.70 12.98 -1.43
N THR A 81 16.76 13.86 -1.68
CA THR A 81 16.08 14.64 -0.63
C THR A 81 15.33 13.71 0.33
N ASN A 82 14.60 12.73 -0.21
CA ASN A 82 13.84 11.78 0.60
C ASN A 82 14.76 10.94 1.50
N LEU A 83 15.91 10.49 0.99
CA LEU A 83 16.92 9.75 1.76
C LEU A 83 17.55 10.61 2.86
N VAL A 84 17.92 11.86 2.55
CA VAL A 84 18.50 12.77 3.57
C VAL A 84 17.50 13.05 4.69
N VAL A 85 16.24 13.33 4.34
CA VAL A 85 15.17 13.58 5.32
C VAL A 85 14.98 12.38 6.24
N THR A 86 14.86 11.18 5.69
CA THR A 86 14.64 9.98 6.51
C THR A 86 15.87 9.63 7.35
N SER A 87 17.08 9.82 6.82
CA SER A 87 18.33 9.64 7.58
C SER A 87 18.42 10.62 8.76
N LEU A 88 18.13 11.90 8.56
CA LEU A 88 18.08 12.89 9.65
C LEU A 88 17.01 12.51 10.67
N ALA A 89 15.79 12.20 10.21
CA ALA A 89 14.69 11.82 11.09
C ALA A 89 15.06 10.61 11.95
N ARG A 90 15.68 9.60 11.36
CA ARG A 90 16.01 8.33 12.05
C ARG A 90 17.20 8.45 12.98
N PHE A 91 18.33 9.00 12.51
CA PHE A 91 19.60 8.92 13.20
C PHE A 91 19.91 10.15 14.06
N GLU A 92 19.43 11.33 13.66
CA GLU A 92 19.62 12.57 14.42
C GLU A 92 18.48 12.82 15.40
N PHE A 93 17.23 12.61 14.97
CA PHE A 93 16.05 12.94 15.76
C PHE A 93 15.34 11.72 16.37
N TYR A 94 15.79 10.51 16.07
CA TYR A 94 15.28 9.25 16.63
C TYR A 94 13.78 9.07 16.42
N VAL A 95 13.25 9.51 15.28
CA VAL A 95 11.84 9.34 14.95
C VAL A 95 11.51 7.84 14.84
N PRO A 96 10.45 7.36 15.51
CA PRO A 96 10.14 5.94 15.60
C PRO A 96 9.87 5.29 14.25
N ARG A 97 9.28 6.03 13.29
CA ARG A 97 8.92 5.50 11.97
C ARG A 97 9.20 6.48 10.86
N THR A 98 9.83 6.00 9.80
CA THR A 98 10.14 6.75 8.59
C THR A 98 9.55 6.08 7.36
N VAL A 99 8.95 6.87 6.50
CA VAL A 99 8.38 6.41 5.23
C VAL A 99 8.98 7.27 4.12
N ALA A 100 9.41 6.66 3.03
CA ALA A 100 9.96 7.39 1.90
C ALA A 100 9.34 6.97 0.58
N ARG A 101 9.03 7.94 -0.26
CA ARG A 101 8.68 7.72 -1.66
C ARG A 101 9.95 7.50 -2.47
N VAL A 102 9.94 6.45 -3.27
CA VAL A 102 10.92 6.21 -4.33
C VAL A 102 10.35 6.74 -5.64
N ASN A 103 11.06 7.69 -6.27
CA ASN A 103 10.65 8.27 -7.53
C ASN A 103 11.24 7.50 -8.72
N ASN A 104 12.51 7.08 -8.61
CA ASN A 104 13.20 6.30 -9.61
C ASN A 104 13.40 4.87 -9.10
N PRO A 105 12.76 3.85 -9.71
CA PRO A 105 12.90 2.45 -9.29
C PRO A 105 14.35 1.95 -9.25
N LYS A 106 15.25 2.53 -10.04
CA LYS A 106 16.67 2.20 -10.02
C LYS A 106 17.36 2.55 -8.70
N ASN A 107 16.78 3.44 -7.92
CA ASN A 107 17.29 3.87 -6.62
C ASN A 107 16.68 3.08 -5.46
N ALA A 108 15.68 2.22 -5.69
CA ALA A 108 14.95 1.51 -4.65
C ALA A 108 15.86 0.73 -3.68
N TRP A 109 16.99 0.23 -4.16
CA TRP A 109 17.96 -0.50 -3.34
C TRP A 109 18.61 0.33 -2.23
N MET A 110 18.60 1.67 -2.34
CA MET A 110 19.11 2.57 -1.30
C MET A 110 18.11 2.79 -0.15
N PHE A 111 16.80 2.61 -0.41
CA PHE A 111 15.75 2.89 0.56
C PHE A 111 15.58 1.73 1.55
N THR A 112 16.54 1.62 2.46
CA THR A 112 16.64 0.53 3.44
C THR A 112 16.70 1.07 4.87
N PRO A 113 16.46 0.23 5.89
CA PRO A 113 16.64 0.64 7.29
C PRO A 113 18.04 1.17 7.63
N ILE A 114 19.09 0.71 6.93
CA ILE A 114 20.46 1.21 7.09
C ILE A 114 20.57 2.68 6.65
N MET A 115 19.78 3.09 5.67
CA MET A 115 19.68 4.48 5.20
C MET A 115 18.57 5.26 5.91
N GLY A 116 18.03 4.73 7.00
CA GLY A 116 17.00 5.39 7.79
C GLY A 116 15.59 5.29 7.23
N VAL A 117 15.30 4.34 6.34
CA VAL A 117 13.97 4.13 5.74
C VAL A 117 13.35 2.85 6.26
N ASP A 118 12.27 2.96 7.05
CA ASP A 118 11.52 1.80 7.52
C ASP A 118 10.57 1.25 6.44
N VAL A 119 9.96 2.16 5.65
CA VAL A 119 9.04 1.81 4.56
C VAL A 119 9.39 2.60 3.30
N ALA A 120 9.74 1.88 2.26
CA ALA A 120 9.96 2.43 0.92
C ALA A 120 8.72 2.20 0.05
N LEU A 121 8.20 3.25 -0.58
CA LEU A 121 7.04 3.21 -1.46
C LEU A 121 7.47 3.59 -2.88
N ASP A 122 7.69 2.59 -3.71
CA ASP A 122 7.93 2.78 -5.14
C ASP A 122 6.58 3.05 -5.84
N GLN A 123 6.34 4.33 -6.14
CA GLN A 123 5.11 4.77 -6.77
C GLN A 123 4.93 4.16 -8.16
N THR A 124 6.00 4.03 -8.92
CA THR A 124 5.96 3.51 -10.29
C THR A 124 5.59 2.03 -10.27
N ASP A 125 6.23 1.24 -9.41
CA ASP A 125 5.93 -0.19 -9.25
C ASP A 125 4.48 -0.39 -8.77
N LEU A 126 4.04 0.36 -7.75
CA LEU A 126 2.67 0.29 -7.24
C LEU A 126 1.64 0.59 -8.33
N MET A 127 1.78 1.73 -9.02
CA MET A 127 0.83 2.12 -10.07
C MET A 127 0.85 1.17 -11.27
N SER A 128 2.04 0.71 -11.67
CA SER A 128 2.16 -0.25 -12.78
C SER A 128 1.48 -1.57 -12.46
N ARG A 129 1.57 -2.03 -11.21
CA ARG A 129 0.86 -3.25 -10.76
C ARG A 129 -0.64 -3.05 -10.75
N PHE A 130 -1.14 -1.95 -10.19
CA PHE A 130 -2.58 -1.67 -10.21
C PHE A 130 -3.12 -1.58 -11.64
N ILE A 131 -2.42 -0.85 -12.54
CA ILE A 131 -2.84 -0.76 -13.94
C ILE A 131 -2.80 -2.14 -14.62
N ALA A 132 -1.74 -2.93 -14.39
CA ALA A 132 -1.62 -4.27 -14.95
C ALA A 132 -2.71 -5.21 -14.41
N GLU A 133 -3.11 -5.07 -13.15
CA GLU A 133 -4.22 -5.81 -12.55
C GLU A 133 -5.55 -5.44 -13.20
N GLU A 134 -5.85 -4.15 -13.36
CA GLU A 134 -7.07 -3.68 -14.04
C GLU A 134 -7.10 -4.02 -15.53
N MET A 135 -5.94 -4.05 -16.18
CA MET A 135 -5.82 -4.47 -17.60
C MET A 135 -5.78 -5.98 -17.77
N SER A 136 -5.53 -6.72 -16.68
CA SER A 136 -5.38 -8.17 -16.76
C SER A 136 -6.75 -8.80 -16.97
N LEU A 137 -6.90 -9.41 -18.14
CA LEU A 137 -7.96 -10.39 -18.42
C LEU A 137 -7.67 -11.72 -17.71
N SER A 138 -6.67 -11.77 -16.85
CA SER A 138 -6.35 -12.97 -16.09
C SER A 138 -7.31 -13.13 -14.92
N GLU A 139 -7.88 -14.30 -14.84
CA GLU A 139 -8.93 -14.72 -13.91
C GLU A 139 -8.53 -14.70 -12.43
N VAL A 140 -7.22 -14.52 -12.11
CA VAL A 140 -6.69 -14.39 -10.74
C VAL A 140 -6.10 -13.02 -10.51
N MET A 141 -6.77 -12.19 -9.75
CA MET A 141 -6.31 -10.87 -9.34
C MET A 141 -5.59 -10.96 -7.99
N THR A 142 -4.35 -10.46 -7.91
CA THR A 142 -3.65 -10.34 -6.63
C THR A 142 -3.96 -8.98 -6.02
N LEU A 143 -4.84 -8.96 -5.02
CA LEU A 143 -5.25 -7.72 -4.35
C LEU A 143 -4.16 -7.18 -3.43
N PHE A 144 -3.48 -8.05 -2.69
CA PHE A 144 -2.48 -7.64 -1.72
C PHE A 144 -1.38 -8.68 -1.48
N LYS A 145 -0.15 -8.21 -1.24
CA LYS A 145 0.97 -9.06 -0.82
C LYS A 145 1.17 -8.96 0.68
N LEU A 146 1.10 -10.08 1.38
CA LEU A 146 1.29 -10.19 2.82
C LEU A 146 2.68 -10.75 3.12
N ARG A 147 3.25 -10.35 4.28
CA ARG A 147 4.57 -10.85 4.74
C ARG A 147 5.64 -10.81 3.65
N GLN A 148 5.89 -9.63 3.07
CA GLN A 148 6.91 -9.42 2.02
C GLN A 148 6.69 -10.31 0.78
N GLY A 149 5.44 -10.66 0.48
CA GLY A 149 5.07 -11.44 -0.70
C GLY A 149 5.08 -12.96 -0.52
N GLN A 150 5.31 -13.46 0.71
CA GLN A 150 5.17 -14.90 0.99
C GLN A 150 3.72 -15.38 0.84
N TYR A 151 2.75 -14.55 1.24
CA TYR A 151 1.33 -14.81 1.07
C TYR A 151 0.69 -13.75 0.20
N LEU A 152 -0.34 -14.14 -0.52
CA LEU A 152 -1.11 -13.28 -1.42
C LEU A 152 -2.57 -13.32 -0.99
N LEU A 153 -3.21 -12.16 -0.92
CA LEU A 153 -4.66 -12.06 -0.96
C LEU A 153 -5.04 -11.98 -2.43
N VAL A 154 -5.78 -12.96 -2.90
CA VAL A 154 -6.18 -13.05 -4.31
C VAL A 154 -7.70 -13.08 -4.43
N GLU A 155 -8.18 -12.56 -5.54
CA GLU A 155 -9.55 -12.70 -6.01
C GLU A 155 -9.54 -13.55 -7.28
N GLU A 156 -10.41 -14.56 -7.34
CA GLU A 156 -10.54 -15.46 -8.47
C GLU A 156 -12.01 -15.66 -8.79
N LYS A 157 -12.34 -15.52 -10.07
CA LYS A 157 -13.70 -15.82 -10.54
C LYS A 157 -13.85 -17.28 -10.87
N VAL A 158 -14.84 -17.92 -10.26
CA VAL A 158 -15.17 -19.33 -10.53
C VAL A 158 -15.72 -19.47 -11.94
N GLN A 159 -14.94 -20.13 -12.79
CA GLN A 159 -15.32 -20.34 -14.19
C GLN A 159 -16.39 -21.44 -14.33
N PRO A 160 -17.26 -21.35 -15.34
CA PRO A 160 -18.33 -22.35 -15.53
C PRO A 160 -17.83 -23.80 -15.65
N THR A 161 -16.58 -23.99 -16.07
CA THR A 161 -15.95 -25.30 -16.22
C THR A 161 -14.95 -25.62 -15.11
N ALA A 162 -14.94 -24.85 -14.03
CA ALA A 162 -13.99 -25.02 -12.94
C ALA A 162 -14.20 -26.34 -12.21
N MET A 163 -13.09 -26.95 -11.75
CA MET A 163 -13.12 -28.19 -10.96
C MET A 163 -13.83 -28.02 -9.61
N ALA A 164 -13.99 -26.78 -9.14
CA ALA A 164 -14.64 -26.42 -7.90
C ALA A 164 -16.18 -26.46 -7.98
N ILE A 165 -16.75 -26.42 -9.19
CA ILE A 165 -18.20 -26.38 -9.36
C ILE A 165 -18.86 -27.63 -8.80
N GLY A 166 -19.93 -27.42 -8.01
CA GLY A 166 -20.72 -28.51 -7.41
C GLY A 166 -20.02 -29.20 -6.23
N LYS A 167 -18.89 -28.69 -5.76
CA LYS A 167 -18.22 -29.19 -4.56
C LYS A 167 -18.47 -28.24 -3.37
N ALA A 168 -18.62 -28.81 -2.20
CA ALA A 168 -18.63 -28.05 -0.97
C ALA A 168 -17.23 -27.49 -0.64
N ALA A 169 -17.14 -26.40 0.06
CA ALA A 169 -15.85 -25.76 0.39
C ALA A 169 -14.86 -26.73 1.05
N ARG A 170 -15.33 -27.61 1.93
CA ARG A 170 -14.52 -28.67 2.57
C ARG A 170 -13.94 -29.69 1.58
N ASP A 171 -14.62 -29.92 0.45
CA ASP A 171 -14.29 -30.97 -0.53
C ASP A 171 -13.52 -30.40 -1.75
N LEU A 172 -13.18 -29.11 -1.71
CA LEU A 172 -12.50 -28.42 -2.83
C LEU A 172 -11.07 -28.93 -3.06
N GLY A 173 -10.43 -29.50 -2.04
CA GLY A 173 -9.01 -29.88 -2.13
C GLY A 173 -8.11 -28.64 -2.29
N LEU A 174 -8.37 -27.62 -1.47
CA LEU A 174 -7.57 -26.38 -1.50
C LEU A 174 -6.07 -26.69 -1.39
N PRO A 175 -5.22 -25.89 -2.06
CA PRO A 175 -3.78 -26.02 -1.90
C PRO A 175 -3.36 -25.88 -0.43
N ALA A 176 -2.21 -26.46 -0.08
CA ALA A 176 -1.60 -26.19 1.23
C ALA A 176 -1.39 -24.68 1.43
N ASP A 177 -1.55 -24.20 2.67
CA ASP A 177 -1.43 -22.80 3.00
C ASP A 177 -2.36 -21.87 2.19
N CYS A 178 -3.57 -22.37 1.91
CA CYS A 178 -4.65 -21.63 1.26
C CYS A 178 -5.91 -21.65 2.12
N VAL A 179 -6.55 -20.49 2.28
CA VAL A 179 -7.83 -20.34 2.97
C VAL A 179 -8.75 -19.46 2.15
N LEU A 180 -10.02 -19.85 2.03
CA LEU A 180 -11.06 -18.98 1.47
C LEU A 180 -11.47 -17.98 2.52
N VAL A 181 -11.48 -16.69 2.16
CA VAL A 181 -11.83 -15.59 3.05
C VAL A 181 -13.29 -15.22 2.90
N SER A 182 -13.74 -15.04 1.65
CA SER A 182 -15.14 -14.73 1.35
C SER A 182 -15.49 -15.16 -0.07
N VAL A 183 -16.79 -15.22 -0.33
CA VAL A 183 -17.36 -15.42 -1.66
C VAL A 183 -18.28 -14.24 -1.96
N ILE A 184 -18.15 -13.67 -3.15
CA ILE A 184 -19.03 -12.63 -3.68
C ILE A 184 -19.91 -13.31 -4.74
N ARG A 185 -21.20 -13.36 -4.49
CA ARG A 185 -22.20 -13.91 -5.40
C ARG A 185 -23.23 -12.84 -5.72
N LYS A 186 -23.36 -12.47 -7.00
CA LYS A 186 -24.30 -11.43 -7.46
C LYS A 186 -24.18 -10.13 -6.67
N GLY A 187 -22.93 -9.74 -6.32
CA GLY A 187 -22.62 -8.52 -5.55
C GLY A 187 -22.84 -8.61 -4.05
N GLN A 188 -23.23 -9.77 -3.51
CA GLN A 188 -23.34 -9.99 -2.07
C GLN A 188 -22.15 -10.78 -1.55
N ILE A 189 -21.52 -10.27 -0.49
CA ILE A 189 -20.39 -10.91 0.17
C ILE A 189 -20.89 -11.78 1.31
N PHE A 190 -20.37 -13.01 1.40
CA PHE A 190 -20.59 -13.87 2.56
C PHE A 190 -19.33 -14.71 2.86
N ILE A 191 -19.22 -15.17 4.11
CA ILE A 191 -18.14 -16.04 4.55
C ILE A 191 -18.53 -17.48 4.20
N PRO A 192 -17.70 -18.23 3.44
CA PRO A 192 -18.02 -19.61 3.10
C PRO A 192 -17.89 -20.53 4.33
N GLU A 193 -18.91 -21.33 4.55
CA GLU A 193 -18.91 -22.42 5.52
C GLU A 193 -18.48 -23.73 4.84
N ALA A 194 -18.28 -24.78 5.63
CA ALA A 194 -17.82 -26.09 5.14
C ALA A 194 -18.70 -26.68 4.03
N GLU A 195 -20.02 -26.46 4.13
CA GLU A 195 -21.05 -26.93 3.20
C GLU A 195 -21.33 -25.97 2.04
N THR A 196 -20.72 -24.78 2.03
CA THR A 196 -20.92 -23.79 0.96
C THR A 196 -20.47 -24.37 -0.37
N MET A 197 -21.39 -24.46 -1.32
CA MET A 197 -21.09 -24.86 -2.70
C MET A 197 -20.76 -23.64 -3.55
N LEU A 198 -19.69 -23.72 -4.32
CA LEU A 198 -19.32 -22.67 -5.28
C LEU A 198 -20.16 -22.80 -6.55
N GLU A 199 -20.61 -21.64 -7.06
CA GLU A 199 -21.40 -21.53 -8.28
C GLU A 199 -20.59 -20.85 -9.39
N PRO A 200 -20.93 -21.09 -10.66
CA PRO A 200 -20.33 -20.34 -11.76
C PRO A 200 -20.53 -18.84 -11.61
N GLY A 201 -19.46 -18.07 -11.75
CA GLY A 201 -19.49 -16.62 -11.62
C GLY A 201 -19.32 -16.07 -10.20
N ASP A 202 -19.18 -16.93 -9.19
CA ASP A 202 -18.72 -16.50 -7.86
C ASP A 202 -17.34 -15.87 -7.96
N GLU A 203 -17.11 -14.79 -7.23
CA GLU A 203 -15.80 -14.18 -7.04
C GLU A 203 -15.30 -14.60 -5.65
N VAL A 204 -14.20 -15.34 -5.61
CA VAL A 204 -13.66 -15.94 -4.39
C VAL A 204 -12.44 -15.17 -3.92
N LEU A 205 -12.51 -14.58 -2.72
CA LEU A 205 -11.32 -14.06 -2.05
C LEU A 205 -10.64 -15.19 -1.28
N ALA A 206 -9.32 -15.33 -1.49
CA ALA A 206 -8.51 -16.30 -0.78
C ALA A 206 -7.16 -15.73 -0.36
N VAL A 207 -6.65 -16.18 0.80
CA VAL A 207 -5.24 -16.00 1.16
C VAL A 207 -4.51 -17.28 0.80
N VAL A 208 -3.46 -17.18 0.01
CA VAL A 208 -2.70 -18.31 -0.49
C VAL A 208 -1.20 -18.04 -0.43
N HIS A 209 -0.39 -19.06 -0.10
CA HIS A 209 1.05 -18.95 -0.23
C HIS A 209 1.45 -18.74 -1.70
N ALA A 210 2.40 -17.86 -1.98
CA ALA A 210 2.77 -17.47 -3.34
C ALA A 210 3.11 -18.65 -4.26
N SER A 211 3.76 -19.70 -3.72
CA SER A 211 4.09 -20.93 -4.48
C SER A 211 2.88 -21.81 -4.81
N GLN A 212 1.73 -21.56 -4.20
CA GLN A 212 0.51 -22.36 -4.39
C GLN A 212 -0.56 -21.64 -5.22
N ARG A 213 -0.30 -20.39 -5.63
CA ARG A 213 -1.24 -19.58 -6.40
C ARG A 213 -1.74 -20.29 -7.67
N ASP A 214 -0.82 -20.90 -8.42
CA ASP A 214 -1.18 -21.56 -9.68
C ASP A 214 -2.08 -22.78 -9.48
N LYS A 215 -1.98 -23.47 -8.34
CA LYS A 215 -2.88 -24.57 -8.00
C LYS A 215 -4.30 -24.08 -7.70
N LEU A 216 -4.40 -22.93 -7.01
CA LEU A 216 -5.71 -22.31 -6.79
C LEU A 216 -6.34 -21.88 -8.13
N LYS A 217 -5.54 -21.31 -9.04
CA LYS A 217 -5.98 -20.98 -10.39
C LYS A 217 -6.50 -22.19 -11.16
N VAL A 218 -5.84 -23.34 -11.06
CA VAL A 218 -6.31 -24.58 -11.72
C VAL A 218 -7.63 -25.04 -11.12
N LEU A 219 -7.85 -24.85 -9.82
CA LEU A 219 -9.06 -25.28 -9.13
C LEU A 219 -10.30 -24.45 -9.50
N LEU A 220 -10.14 -23.12 -9.58
CA LEU A 220 -11.22 -22.14 -9.80
C LEU A 220 -11.35 -21.68 -11.25
N GLY A 221 -10.26 -21.78 -12.02
CA GLY A 221 -10.20 -21.38 -13.43
C GLY A 221 -10.80 -22.42 -14.38
N PRO A 222 -10.79 -22.14 -15.68
CA PRO A 222 -11.32 -23.05 -16.69
C PRO A 222 -10.49 -24.34 -16.78
N MET A 223 -11.17 -25.47 -16.91
CA MET A 223 -10.49 -26.72 -17.24
C MET A 223 -9.82 -26.59 -18.61
N LYS A 224 -8.48 -26.72 -18.67
CA LYS A 224 -7.80 -26.80 -19.96
C LYS A 224 -8.30 -28.06 -20.68
N GLN A 225 -8.96 -27.83 -21.82
CA GLN A 225 -9.21 -28.92 -22.75
C GLN A 225 -7.84 -29.42 -23.24
N THR A 226 -7.54 -30.68 -22.95
CA THR A 226 -6.38 -31.42 -23.46
C THR A 226 -6.64 -31.79 -24.90
#